data_c99845dda1faa0817d5990991576329e
#
_entry.id   c99845dda1faa0817d5990991576329e
#
_cell.length_a   1.000
_cell.length_b   1.000
_cell.length_c   1.000
_cell.angle_alpha   90.00
_cell.angle_beta   90.00
_cell.angle_gamma   90.00
#
_symmetry.space_group_name_H-M   'P 1'
#
loop_
_entity.id
_entity.type
_entity.pdbx_description
1 polymer ?
#
loop_
_entity_poly.entity_id
_entity_poly.type
_entity_poly.pdbx_seq_one_letter_code
_entity_poly.pdbx_strand_id
1 'polypeptide(L)'
;YICRLVNNYGFSLEQMEQEILVSNTKRGLGGARADIIVYKNSEDKKKRRNAVIIVECKADKITIQVDDYFQGANYAAMCGADFFVTTNEKETKIFKVVKGEIPKRLDEVINIPDAKIINDEKKISELLKQTKAFTRDEFSKLLFKCHNIIRNNDKLSPEAAFDEISKILFIKIRYERTNSENQIFSEEAFKADKASYERYKPKDGKDFYQFLFEQTKEDFKDDDLFEANEIIRIRENSFEAIVEELEIYNLSTTSDDVKGIAFEQFLGRTFRGELGQFFTPRTIVDFMVEVLDPQEGEIICDPCCGSGGFLIKAFEYVRAKIENDIHLAKEKIKKDYYNTDYEKLTDKKREAIDETVNDLFHKLNAELDINNPKSRIRELSYDCIFGTDANPRMSRTAKMNMIMHGDG
;
A
#
# COMPACT_ATOMS: atom_id res chain seq x y z
N TYR A 1 -3.57 -18.76 -1.28
CA TYR A 1 -2.70 -18.30 -0.18
C TYR A 1 -1.94 -19.43 0.51
N ILE A 2 -2.49 -20.66 0.58
CA ILE A 2 -1.80 -21.83 1.17
C ILE A 2 -0.44 -22.06 0.52
N CYS A 3 -0.36 -22.08 -0.82
CA CYS A 3 0.91 -22.25 -1.53
C CYS A 3 1.94 -21.18 -1.11
N ARG A 4 1.48 -19.95 -0.89
CA ARG A 4 2.32 -18.85 -0.41
C ARG A 4 2.81 -19.08 1.02
N LEU A 5 1.94 -19.54 1.92
CA LEU A 5 2.33 -19.91 3.29
C LEU A 5 3.38 -21.03 3.31
N VAL A 6 3.27 -22.01 2.41
CA VAL A 6 4.22 -23.13 2.32
C VAL A 6 5.52 -22.67 1.67
N ASN A 7 5.47 -22.07 0.50
CA ASN A 7 6.65 -21.80 -0.33
C ASN A 7 7.46 -20.61 0.15
N ASN A 8 6.78 -19.51 0.55
CA ASN A 8 7.46 -18.26 0.91
C ASN A 8 7.71 -18.14 2.41
N TYR A 9 6.80 -18.70 3.24
CA TYR A 9 6.92 -18.61 4.70
C TYR A 9 7.35 -19.92 5.38
N GLY A 10 7.49 -21.02 4.63
CA GLY A 10 7.99 -22.29 5.12
C GLY A 10 7.10 -23.02 6.12
N PHE A 11 5.80 -22.68 6.19
CA PHE A 11 4.86 -23.39 7.06
C PHE A 11 4.50 -24.76 6.49
N SER A 12 4.42 -25.77 7.36
CA SER A 12 3.96 -27.10 6.97
C SER A 12 2.44 -27.15 6.87
N LEU A 13 1.90 -27.91 5.91
CA LEU A 13 0.47 -28.23 5.84
C LEU A 13 -0.06 -28.89 7.10
N GLU A 14 0.82 -29.58 7.84
CA GLU A 14 0.46 -30.18 9.14
C GLU A 14 0.16 -29.15 10.23
N GLN A 15 0.58 -27.87 10.04
CA GLN A 15 0.33 -26.75 10.95
C GLN A 15 -0.92 -25.95 10.57
N MET A 16 -1.56 -26.26 9.44
CA MET A 16 -2.67 -25.48 8.89
C MET A 16 -3.98 -26.25 8.99
N GLU A 17 -5.04 -25.52 9.25
CA GLU A 17 -6.43 -26.00 9.15
C GLU A 17 -7.22 -25.08 8.22
N GLN A 18 -8.18 -25.63 7.48
CA GLN A 18 -9.00 -24.90 6.53
C GLN A 18 -10.48 -24.97 6.92
N GLU A 19 -11.24 -23.93 6.58
CA GLU A 19 -12.70 -23.85 6.74
C GLU A 19 -13.21 -24.19 8.15
N ILE A 20 -12.61 -23.66 9.19
CA ILE A 20 -12.94 -24.02 10.56
C ILE A 20 -13.97 -23.10 11.15
N LEU A 21 -14.99 -23.70 11.77
CA LEU A 21 -15.92 -23.03 12.65
C LEU A 21 -15.20 -22.48 13.89
N VAL A 22 -15.10 -21.16 13.96
CA VAL A 22 -14.55 -20.43 15.10
C VAL A 22 -15.72 -19.99 15.97
N SER A 23 -16.19 -20.84 16.88
CA SER A 23 -17.23 -20.44 17.82
C SER A 23 -16.70 -20.43 19.24
N ASN A 24 -16.89 -19.31 19.92
CA ASN A 24 -16.49 -19.12 21.31
C ASN A 24 -17.72 -19.08 22.26
N THR A 25 -18.89 -19.47 21.84
CA THR A 25 -20.07 -19.50 22.70
C THR A 25 -20.51 -20.93 22.96
N LYS A 26 -20.61 -21.27 24.26
CA LYS A 26 -21.30 -22.45 24.76
C LYS A 26 -22.79 -22.50 24.37
N ARG A 27 -23.27 -21.56 23.58
CA ARG A 27 -24.61 -21.44 23.01
C ARG A 27 -24.50 -21.34 21.50
N GLY A 28 -24.24 -22.41 20.82
CA GLY A 28 -24.42 -22.78 19.42
C GLY A 28 -25.04 -21.79 18.42
N LEU A 29 -24.61 -20.56 18.39
CA LEU A 29 -25.16 -19.51 17.50
C LEU A 29 -24.02 -18.80 16.76
N GLY A 30 -24.00 -19.06 15.45
CA GLY A 30 -23.19 -18.34 14.47
C GLY A 30 -21.94 -19.09 14.04
N GLY A 31 -22.01 -19.74 12.88
CA GLY A 31 -20.89 -20.46 12.29
C GLY A 31 -19.91 -19.53 11.60
N ALA A 32 -19.21 -18.73 12.37
CA ALA A 32 -18.09 -17.95 11.86
C ALA A 32 -16.97 -18.90 11.42
N ARG A 33 -16.58 -18.87 10.14
CA ARG A 33 -15.54 -19.72 9.56
C ARG A 33 -14.32 -18.89 9.27
N ALA A 34 -13.16 -19.36 9.69
CA ALA A 34 -11.88 -18.88 9.20
C ALA A 34 -11.46 -19.74 8.00
N ASP A 35 -11.04 -19.13 6.92
CA ASP A 35 -10.66 -19.86 5.72
C ASP A 35 -9.38 -20.67 5.94
N ILE A 36 -8.36 -20.06 6.61
CA ILE A 36 -7.13 -20.75 6.96
C ILE A 36 -6.70 -20.33 8.37
N ILE A 37 -6.36 -21.29 9.20
CA ILE A 37 -5.69 -21.06 10.50
C ILE A 37 -4.32 -21.72 10.47
N VAL A 38 -3.28 -20.96 10.82
CA VAL A 38 -1.93 -21.46 11.01
C VAL A 38 -1.62 -21.53 12.50
N TYR A 39 -1.22 -22.70 12.95
CA TYR A 39 -0.83 -22.95 14.34
C TYR A 39 0.69 -22.95 14.49
N LYS A 40 1.14 -22.77 15.72
CA LYS A 40 2.56 -22.72 16.06
C LYS A 40 3.32 -24.00 15.64
N ASN A 41 2.66 -25.14 15.76
CA ASN A 41 3.16 -26.48 15.35
C ASN A 41 1.99 -27.45 15.15
N SER A 42 2.29 -28.69 14.70
CA SER A 42 1.29 -29.71 14.44
C SER A 42 0.58 -30.25 15.70
N GLU A 43 1.22 -30.19 16.89
CA GLU A 43 0.59 -30.56 18.15
C GLU A 43 -0.44 -29.51 18.60
N ASP A 44 -0.11 -28.26 18.43
CA ASP A 44 -1.02 -27.15 18.75
C ASP A 44 -2.25 -27.17 17.81
N LYS A 45 -2.07 -27.53 16.54
CA LYS A 45 -3.18 -27.81 15.62
C LYS A 45 -4.10 -28.90 16.16
N LYS A 46 -3.56 -30.07 16.56
CA LYS A 46 -4.35 -31.17 17.11
C LYS A 46 -5.15 -30.77 18.34
N LYS A 47 -4.61 -29.87 19.14
CA LYS A 47 -5.24 -29.35 20.38
C LYS A 47 -6.03 -28.04 20.14
N ARG A 48 -6.05 -27.54 18.91
CA ARG A 48 -6.68 -26.24 18.51
C ARG A 48 -6.33 -25.10 19.46
N ARG A 49 -5.05 -24.93 19.74
CA ARG A 49 -4.53 -23.86 20.61
C ARG A 49 -3.33 -23.20 19.95
N ASN A 50 -2.94 -22.02 20.45
CA ASN A 50 -1.77 -21.27 19.93
C ASN A 50 -1.85 -21.05 18.42
N ALA A 51 -3.02 -20.62 17.92
CA ALA A 51 -3.14 -20.08 16.58
C ALA A 51 -2.25 -18.85 16.47
N VAL A 52 -1.52 -18.74 15.37
CA VAL A 52 -0.57 -17.64 15.14
C VAL A 52 -1.08 -16.70 14.06
N ILE A 53 -1.61 -17.26 12.98
CA ILE A 53 -2.08 -16.49 11.82
C ILE A 53 -3.50 -16.98 11.48
N ILE A 54 -4.40 -16.05 11.25
CA ILE A 54 -5.68 -16.30 10.59
C ILE A 54 -5.68 -15.63 9.25
N VAL A 55 -6.10 -16.34 8.21
CA VAL A 55 -6.23 -15.81 6.86
C VAL A 55 -7.69 -15.87 6.46
N GLU A 56 -8.18 -14.78 5.92
CA GLU A 56 -9.48 -14.65 5.28
C GLU A 56 -9.28 -14.37 3.78
N CYS A 57 -9.82 -15.23 2.94
CA CYS A 57 -9.70 -15.13 1.48
C CYS A 57 -10.98 -14.56 0.91
N LYS A 58 -10.88 -13.53 0.09
CA LYS A 58 -12.01 -12.86 -0.56
C LYS A 58 -11.96 -13.05 -2.07
N ALA A 59 -13.11 -12.92 -2.71
CA ALA A 59 -13.17 -12.96 -4.18
C ALA A 59 -12.45 -11.75 -4.80
N ASP A 60 -11.89 -11.91 -6.00
CA ASP A 60 -11.02 -10.94 -6.70
C ASP A 60 -11.62 -9.56 -6.93
N LYS A 61 -12.94 -9.48 -6.88
CA LYS A 61 -13.69 -8.22 -7.11
C LYS A 61 -13.85 -7.39 -5.84
N ILE A 62 -13.32 -7.85 -4.71
CA ILE A 62 -13.54 -7.26 -3.39
C ILE A 62 -12.35 -6.39 -3.01
N THR A 63 -12.55 -5.08 -2.85
CA THR A 63 -11.55 -4.16 -2.30
C THR A 63 -11.41 -4.41 -0.79
N ILE A 64 -10.16 -4.61 -0.33
CA ILE A 64 -9.89 -4.98 1.06
C ILE A 64 -9.71 -3.71 1.91
N GLN A 65 -10.66 -3.45 2.80
CA GLN A 65 -10.57 -2.41 3.83
C GLN A 65 -10.77 -3.00 5.23
N VAL A 66 -10.05 -2.45 6.23
CA VAL A 66 -10.05 -2.98 7.60
C VAL A 66 -11.43 -2.94 8.23
N ASP A 67 -12.19 -1.87 7.99
CA ASP A 67 -13.51 -1.67 8.58
C ASP A 67 -14.56 -2.65 8.06
N ASP A 68 -14.33 -3.23 6.90
CA ASP A 68 -15.24 -4.18 6.25
C ASP A 68 -15.08 -5.61 6.79
N TYR A 69 -13.96 -5.89 7.47
CA TYR A 69 -13.58 -7.23 7.94
C TYR A 69 -13.50 -7.37 9.46
N PHE A 70 -14.32 -6.62 10.15
CA PHE A 70 -14.44 -6.72 11.62
C PHE A 70 -14.68 -8.16 12.10
N GLN A 71 -15.31 -9.00 11.30
CA GLN A 71 -15.53 -10.40 11.64
C GLN A 71 -14.20 -11.19 11.67
N GLY A 72 -13.37 -11.11 10.62
CA GLY A 72 -12.09 -11.81 10.56
C GLY A 72 -11.13 -11.37 11.68
N ALA A 73 -11.11 -10.07 11.98
CA ALA A 73 -10.37 -9.53 13.11
C ALA A 73 -10.88 -10.06 14.46
N ASN A 74 -12.20 -10.20 14.59
CA ASN A 74 -12.80 -10.80 15.79
C ASN A 74 -12.43 -12.28 15.90
N TYR A 75 -12.36 -13.02 14.79
CA TYR A 75 -11.93 -14.43 14.79
C TYR A 75 -10.47 -14.57 15.20
N ALA A 76 -9.58 -13.75 14.67
CA ALA A 76 -8.18 -13.74 15.06
C ALA A 76 -8.02 -13.52 16.57
N ALA A 77 -8.78 -12.58 17.11
CA ALA A 77 -8.76 -12.29 18.53
C ALA A 77 -9.42 -13.40 19.40
N MET A 78 -10.46 -14.07 18.90
CA MET A 78 -11.11 -15.21 19.58
C MET A 78 -10.21 -16.44 19.62
N CYS A 79 -9.47 -16.71 18.54
CA CYS A 79 -8.49 -17.79 18.46
C CYS A 79 -7.18 -17.45 19.19
N GLY A 80 -7.01 -16.22 19.66
CA GLY A 80 -5.78 -15.74 20.27
C GLY A 80 -4.61 -15.61 19.28
N ALA A 81 -4.91 -15.53 17.98
CA ALA A 81 -3.90 -15.36 16.94
C ALA A 81 -3.18 -14.02 17.07
N ASP A 82 -1.90 -14.02 16.71
CA ASP A 82 -1.06 -12.82 16.76
C ASP A 82 -1.17 -12.00 15.47
N PHE A 83 -1.54 -12.64 14.35
CA PHE A 83 -1.64 -12.01 13.04
C PHE A 83 -2.99 -12.35 12.37
N PHE A 84 -3.49 -11.36 11.65
CA PHE A 84 -4.65 -11.50 10.77
C PHE A 84 -4.25 -11.09 9.35
N VAL A 85 -4.59 -11.91 8.38
CA VAL A 85 -4.34 -11.66 6.96
C VAL A 85 -5.67 -11.68 6.24
N THR A 86 -5.94 -10.66 5.45
CA THR A 86 -7.03 -10.68 4.49
C THR A 86 -6.47 -10.56 3.09
N THR A 87 -6.93 -11.39 2.16
CA THR A 87 -6.36 -11.47 0.81
C THR A 87 -7.41 -11.80 -0.23
N ASN A 88 -7.24 -11.20 -1.41
CA ASN A 88 -7.83 -11.64 -2.66
C ASN A 88 -6.69 -11.90 -3.66
N GLU A 89 -6.97 -12.25 -4.91
CA GLU A 89 -5.89 -12.47 -5.90
C GLU A 89 -5.06 -11.22 -6.22
N LYS A 90 -5.60 -10.02 -5.96
CA LYS A 90 -4.99 -8.74 -6.34
C LYS A 90 -4.29 -8.06 -5.18
N GLU A 91 -4.77 -8.23 -3.96
CA GLU A 91 -4.36 -7.48 -2.79
C GLU A 91 -4.24 -8.38 -1.56
N THR A 92 -3.28 -8.10 -0.70
CA THR A 92 -3.13 -8.77 0.60
C THR A 92 -2.83 -7.72 1.66
N LYS A 93 -3.65 -7.67 2.71
CA LYS A 93 -3.39 -6.85 3.89
C LYS A 93 -3.11 -7.74 5.08
N ILE A 94 -2.12 -7.35 5.86
CA ILE A 94 -1.61 -8.10 7.00
C ILE A 94 -1.68 -7.21 8.23
N PHE A 95 -2.22 -7.75 9.32
CA PHE A 95 -2.39 -7.01 10.57
C PHE A 95 -1.82 -7.79 11.74
N LYS A 96 -1.17 -7.07 12.65
CA LYS A 96 -0.91 -7.57 13.99
C LYS A 96 -2.11 -7.31 14.88
N VAL A 97 -2.56 -8.33 15.61
CA VAL A 97 -3.64 -8.23 16.58
C VAL A 97 -3.07 -7.73 17.91
N VAL A 98 -3.47 -6.53 18.34
CA VAL A 98 -3.06 -5.98 19.63
C VAL A 98 -3.96 -6.58 20.71
N LYS A 99 -3.38 -7.40 21.60
CA LYS A 99 -4.11 -8.06 22.69
C LYS A 99 -4.36 -7.09 23.85
N GLY A 100 -5.56 -7.10 24.38
CA GLY A 100 -5.92 -6.37 25.61
C GLY A 100 -6.55 -4.98 25.41
N GLU A 101 -6.67 -4.47 24.20
CA GLU A 101 -7.38 -3.21 23.91
C GLU A 101 -8.84 -3.43 23.50
N ILE A 102 -9.73 -2.54 23.94
CA ILE A 102 -11.15 -2.53 23.59
C ILE A 102 -11.52 -1.11 23.12
N PRO A 103 -11.97 -0.88 21.86
CA PRO A 103 -12.13 -1.87 20.79
C PRO A 103 -10.80 -2.46 20.35
N LYS A 104 -10.82 -3.71 19.83
CA LYS A 104 -9.63 -4.42 19.41
C LYS A 104 -8.92 -3.64 18.31
N ARG A 105 -7.65 -3.36 18.52
CA ARG A 105 -6.79 -2.64 17.57
C ARG A 105 -6.05 -3.62 16.69
N LEU A 106 -6.06 -3.33 15.41
CA LEU A 106 -5.24 -3.98 14.38
C LEU A 106 -4.19 -2.99 13.92
N ASP A 107 -2.93 -3.35 14.06
CA ASP A 107 -1.83 -2.58 13.48
C ASP A 107 -1.46 -3.21 12.13
N GLU A 108 -1.61 -2.47 11.04
CA GLU A 108 -1.19 -2.94 9.72
C GLU A 108 0.32 -3.16 9.71
N VAL A 109 0.77 -4.30 9.17
CA VAL A 109 2.17 -4.69 9.09
C VAL A 109 2.46 -5.24 7.69
N ILE A 110 3.70 -5.12 7.24
CA ILE A 110 4.07 -5.47 5.86
C ILE A 110 4.18 -6.98 5.67
N ASN A 111 4.54 -7.73 6.74
CA ASN A 111 4.80 -9.14 6.61
C ASN A 111 4.40 -9.93 7.86
N ILE A 112 4.18 -11.23 7.68
CA ILE A 112 4.03 -12.19 8.77
C ILE A 112 5.36 -12.88 9.07
N PRO A 113 5.60 -13.35 10.30
CA PRO A 113 6.78 -14.16 10.61
C PRO A 113 6.74 -15.48 9.83
N ASP A 114 7.87 -15.93 9.36
CA ASP A 114 8.04 -17.25 8.76
C ASP A 114 8.05 -18.37 9.82
N ALA A 115 8.00 -19.62 9.37
CA ALA A 115 7.99 -20.77 10.26
C ALA A 115 9.27 -20.91 11.13
N LYS A 116 10.39 -20.29 10.74
CA LYS A 116 11.66 -20.35 11.48
C LYS A 116 11.67 -19.37 12.65
N ILE A 117 11.06 -18.19 12.47
CA ILE A 117 11.06 -17.14 13.49
C ILE A 117 9.80 -17.09 14.35
N ILE A 118 8.74 -17.81 13.97
CA ILE A 118 7.43 -17.80 14.65
C ILE A 118 7.49 -18.22 16.13
N ASN A 119 8.55 -18.92 16.51
CA ASN A 119 8.80 -19.36 17.89
C ASN A 119 9.76 -18.42 18.65
N ASP A 120 10.29 -17.39 18.03
CA ASP A 120 11.27 -16.47 18.60
C ASP A 120 10.66 -15.07 18.76
N GLU A 121 10.19 -14.76 19.96
CA GLU A 121 9.55 -13.47 20.27
C GLU A 121 10.47 -12.27 20.01
N LYS A 122 11.80 -12.44 20.15
CA LYS A 122 12.75 -11.37 19.86
C LYS A 122 12.80 -11.10 18.37
N LYS A 123 12.90 -12.15 17.54
CA LYS A 123 12.92 -12.01 16.08
C LYS A 123 11.59 -11.54 15.53
N ILE A 124 10.46 -11.97 16.12
CA ILE A 124 9.13 -11.42 15.81
C ILE A 124 9.10 -9.92 16.16
N SER A 125 9.62 -9.53 17.32
CA SER A 125 9.69 -8.12 17.72
C SER A 125 10.61 -7.31 16.80
N GLU A 126 11.72 -7.87 16.33
CA GLU A 126 12.61 -7.26 15.34
C GLU A 126 11.94 -7.15 13.97
N LEU A 127 11.27 -8.20 13.50
CA LEU A 127 10.46 -8.18 12.28
C LEU A 127 9.39 -7.08 12.35
N LEU A 128 8.66 -7.01 13.47
CA LEU A 128 7.63 -6.01 13.69
C LEU A 128 8.21 -4.59 13.84
N LYS A 129 9.41 -4.46 14.36
CA LYS A 129 10.12 -3.17 14.38
C LYS A 129 10.58 -2.77 12.99
N GLN A 130 11.08 -3.69 12.19
CA GLN A 130 11.41 -3.46 10.78
C GLN A 130 10.16 -3.11 9.97
N THR A 131 9.03 -3.74 10.25
CA THR A 131 7.74 -3.46 9.59
C THR A 131 7.01 -2.24 10.16
N LYS A 132 7.23 -1.85 11.43
CA LYS A 132 6.76 -0.59 12.02
C LYS A 132 7.66 0.60 11.71
N ALA A 133 8.90 0.35 11.32
CA ALA A 133 9.96 1.35 11.22
C ALA A 133 9.97 2.08 9.88
N PHE A 134 8.86 2.13 9.15
CA PHE A 134 8.65 3.15 8.17
C PHE A 134 8.31 4.46 8.87
N THR A 135 9.25 4.95 9.66
CA THR A 135 9.17 6.35 10.04
C THR A 135 9.52 7.17 8.80
N ARG A 136 8.73 8.21 8.56
CA ARG A 136 8.95 9.23 7.53
C ARG A 136 10.43 9.60 7.40
N ASP A 137 11.15 9.64 8.52
CA ASP A 137 12.57 9.98 8.60
C ASP A 137 13.51 8.90 8.05
N GLU A 138 13.17 7.63 8.15
CA GLU A 138 14.01 6.53 7.66
C GLU A 138 13.97 6.43 6.14
N PHE A 139 12.77 6.52 5.56
CA PHE A 139 12.64 6.52 4.09
C PHE A 139 13.29 7.77 3.48
N SER A 140 13.12 8.93 4.08
CA SER A 140 13.82 10.15 3.66
C SER A 140 15.36 9.97 3.70
N LYS A 141 15.89 9.39 4.77
CA LYS A 141 17.33 9.09 4.88
C LYS A 141 17.80 8.11 3.81
N LEU A 142 16.98 7.10 3.52
CA LEU A 142 17.26 6.12 2.47
C LEU A 142 17.31 6.76 1.09
N LEU A 143 16.34 7.60 0.75
CA LEU A 143 16.36 8.34 -0.51
C LEU A 143 17.61 9.22 -0.64
N PHE A 144 18.08 9.81 0.48
CA PHE A 144 19.37 10.52 0.50
C PHE A 144 20.57 9.60 0.28
N LYS A 145 20.54 8.37 0.80
CA LYS A 145 21.59 7.40 0.55
C LYS A 145 21.65 7.04 -0.93
N CYS A 146 20.49 6.78 -1.55
CA CYS A 146 20.38 6.54 -2.97
C CYS A 146 20.89 7.73 -3.81
N HIS A 147 20.53 8.95 -3.41
CA HIS A 147 21.02 10.18 -4.05
C HIS A 147 22.56 10.29 -4.01
N ASN A 148 23.15 9.97 -2.87
CA ASN A 148 24.59 9.99 -2.71
C ASN A 148 25.30 8.90 -3.55
N ILE A 149 24.69 7.71 -3.72
CA ILE A 149 25.20 6.66 -4.60
C ILE A 149 25.31 7.20 -6.04
N ILE A 150 24.26 7.83 -6.57
CA ILE A 150 24.27 8.40 -7.90
C ILE A 150 25.31 9.51 -8.04
N ARG A 151 25.34 10.44 -7.10
CA ARG A 151 26.31 11.55 -7.14
C ARG A 151 27.76 11.07 -7.09
N ASN A 152 28.03 10.08 -6.28
CA ASN A 152 29.40 9.56 -6.13
C ASN A 152 29.83 8.72 -7.33
N ASN A 153 28.95 7.86 -7.83
CA ASN A 153 29.29 6.93 -8.90
C ASN A 153 29.17 7.58 -10.29
N ASP A 154 28.04 8.25 -10.56
CA ASP A 154 27.69 8.72 -11.90
C ASP A 154 27.99 10.22 -12.11
N LYS A 155 28.40 10.93 -11.05
CA LYS A 155 28.78 12.36 -11.10
C LYS A 155 27.67 13.28 -11.61
N LEU A 156 26.42 12.89 -11.40
CA LEU A 156 25.26 13.72 -11.76
C LEU A 156 25.09 14.90 -10.80
N SER A 157 24.49 15.98 -11.29
CA SER A 157 24.05 17.07 -10.43
C SER A 157 22.96 16.59 -9.45
N PRO A 158 22.74 17.28 -8.34
CA PRO A 158 21.69 16.92 -7.38
C PRO A 158 20.31 16.75 -8.00
N GLU A 159 19.95 17.63 -8.90
CA GLU A 159 18.69 17.60 -9.63
C GLU A 159 18.57 16.38 -10.54
N ALA A 160 19.64 16.10 -11.32
CA ALA A 160 19.67 14.95 -12.20
C ALA A 160 19.65 13.63 -11.40
N ALA A 161 20.30 13.59 -10.23
CA ALA A 161 20.26 12.46 -9.34
C ALA A 161 18.85 12.25 -8.75
N PHE A 162 18.14 13.34 -8.41
CA PHE A 162 16.74 13.28 -7.99
C PHE A 162 15.83 12.71 -9.10
N ASP A 163 15.99 13.20 -10.34
CA ASP A 163 15.23 12.70 -11.50
C ASP A 163 15.42 11.18 -11.66
N GLU A 164 16.66 10.69 -11.52
CA GLU A 164 16.96 9.25 -11.64
C GLU A 164 16.35 8.42 -10.51
N ILE A 165 16.42 8.90 -9.26
CA ILE A 165 15.77 8.22 -8.13
C ILE A 165 14.26 8.14 -8.35
N SER A 166 13.64 9.22 -8.80
CA SER A 166 12.21 9.24 -9.09
C SER A 166 11.83 8.16 -10.11
N LYS A 167 12.59 8.01 -11.20
CA LYS A 167 12.37 6.92 -12.18
C LYS A 167 12.43 5.53 -11.52
N ILE A 168 13.42 5.30 -10.66
CA ILE A 168 13.58 4.00 -9.97
C ILE A 168 12.43 3.74 -9.01
N LEU A 169 11.95 4.74 -8.29
CA LEU A 169 10.79 4.61 -7.41
C LEU A 169 9.53 4.21 -8.20
N PHE A 170 9.29 4.83 -9.36
CA PHE A 170 8.16 4.47 -10.22
C PHE A 170 8.31 3.08 -10.84
N ILE A 171 9.53 2.67 -11.23
CA ILE A 171 9.81 1.29 -11.66
C ILE A 171 9.45 0.31 -10.51
N LYS A 172 9.88 0.61 -9.29
CA LYS A 172 9.60 -0.21 -8.12
C LYS A 172 8.09 -0.31 -7.82
N ILE A 173 7.38 0.81 -7.81
CA ILE A 173 5.92 0.86 -7.60
C ILE A 173 5.21 0.00 -8.66
N ARG A 174 5.56 0.20 -9.95
CA ARG A 174 5.01 -0.60 -11.04
C ARG A 174 5.28 -2.09 -10.85
N TYR A 175 6.53 -2.45 -10.64
CA TYR A 175 6.96 -3.84 -10.46
C TYR A 175 6.17 -4.54 -9.33
N GLU A 176 6.02 -3.88 -8.21
CA GLU A 176 5.32 -4.41 -7.05
C GLU A 176 3.80 -4.45 -7.22
N ARG A 177 3.21 -3.60 -8.06
CA ARG A 177 1.78 -3.62 -8.41
C ARG A 177 1.45 -4.73 -9.43
N THR A 178 2.34 -4.99 -10.40
CA THR A 178 2.06 -5.93 -11.51
C THR A 178 2.39 -7.37 -11.19
N ASN A 179 3.22 -7.66 -10.21
CA ASN A 179 3.57 -9.02 -9.83
C ASN A 179 2.51 -9.61 -8.88
N SER A 180 1.78 -10.62 -9.39
CA SER A 180 0.71 -11.32 -8.67
C SER A 180 1.14 -12.03 -7.38
N GLU A 181 2.44 -12.17 -7.15
CA GLU A 181 3.02 -12.83 -5.98
C GLU A 181 3.42 -11.86 -4.86
N ASN A 182 3.08 -10.56 -4.95
CA ASN A 182 3.54 -9.50 -4.04
C ASN A 182 5.06 -9.54 -3.84
N GLN A 183 5.80 -9.82 -4.90
CA GLN A 183 7.26 -9.82 -4.87
C GLN A 183 7.74 -8.37 -4.69
N ILE A 184 8.54 -8.16 -3.67
CA ILE A 184 9.25 -6.91 -3.49
C ILE A 184 10.29 -6.80 -4.62
N PHE A 185 10.45 -5.62 -5.18
CA PHE A 185 11.52 -5.33 -6.12
C PHE A 185 12.87 -5.33 -5.38
N SER A 186 13.47 -6.51 -5.26
CA SER A 186 14.72 -6.77 -4.55
C SER A 186 15.88 -7.00 -5.53
N GLU A 187 17.10 -6.97 -5.02
CA GLU A 187 18.29 -7.31 -5.80
C GLU A 187 18.20 -8.74 -6.38
N GLU A 188 17.73 -9.69 -5.58
CA GLU A 188 17.56 -11.07 -6.01
C GLU A 188 16.51 -11.20 -7.12
N ALA A 189 15.35 -10.57 -6.94
CA ALA A 189 14.29 -10.55 -7.95
C ALA A 189 14.77 -9.89 -9.24
N PHE A 190 15.44 -8.75 -9.15
CA PHE A 190 16.01 -8.04 -10.31
C PHE A 190 17.00 -8.93 -11.08
N LYS A 191 17.92 -9.62 -10.39
CA LYS A 191 18.90 -10.50 -11.02
C LYS A 191 18.25 -11.70 -11.70
N ALA A 192 17.23 -12.30 -11.08
CA ALA A 192 16.50 -13.43 -11.64
C ALA A 192 15.74 -13.04 -12.91
N ASP A 193 15.04 -11.91 -12.89
CA ASP A 193 14.28 -11.41 -14.02
C ASP A 193 15.20 -10.93 -15.15
N LYS A 194 16.33 -10.28 -14.82
CA LYS A 194 17.38 -9.94 -15.78
C LYS A 194 17.91 -11.17 -16.50
N ALA A 195 18.24 -12.24 -15.76
CA ALA A 195 18.71 -13.48 -16.34
C ALA A 195 17.66 -14.13 -17.27
N SER A 196 16.38 -13.99 -16.95
CA SER A 196 15.29 -14.45 -17.79
C SER A 196 15.13 -13.60 -19.04
N TYR A 197 15.18 -12.28 -18.91
CA TYR A 197 15.10 -11.33 -20.02
C TYR A 197 16.24 -11.52 -21.01
N GLU A 198 17.49 -11.65 -20.55
CA GLU A 198 18.68 -11.79 -21.43
C GLU A 198 18.63 -13.08 -22.30
N ARG A 199 17.85 -14.10 -21.92
CA ARG A 199 17.65 -15.31 -22.75
C ARG A 199 16.80 -15.05 -24.00
N TYR A 200 15.91 -14.05 -23.94
CA TYR A 200 14.94 -13.74 -24.99
C TYR A 200 15.15 -12.35 -25.60
N LYS A 201 16.15 -11.61 -25.12
CA LYS A 201 16.45 -10.25 -25.54
C LYS A 201 16.77 -10.22 -27.05
N PRO A 202 16.09 -9.37 -27.85
CA PRO A 202 16.48 -9.12 -29.24
C PRO A 202 17.92 -8.59 -29.33
N LYS A 203 18.58 -8.82 -30.48
CA LYS A 203 19.96 -8.34 -30.69
C LYS A 203 20.15 -6.83 -30.45
N ASP A 204 19.13 -6.04 -30.77
CA ASP A 204 19.10 -4.59 -30.56
C ASP A 204 18.26 -4.19 -29.32
N GLY A 205 18.03 -5.15 -28.43
CA GLY A 205 17.25 -4.93 -27.21
C GLY A 205 17.97 -4.04 -26.21
N LYS A 206 17.20 -3.23 -25.48
CA LYS A 206 17.72 -2.37 -24.40
C LYS A 206 18.22 -3.22 -23.23
N ASP A 207 19.08 -2.67 -22.39
CA ASP A 207 19.45 -3.29 -21.14
C ASP A 207 18.24 -3.47 -20.22
N PHE A 208 18.24 -4.46 -19.34
CA PHE A 208 17.05 -4.85 -18.59
C PHE A 208 16.47 -3.70 -17.77
N TYR A 209 17.28 -2.92 -17.09
CA TYR A 209 16.80 -1.76 -16.30
C TYR A 209 16.18 -0.66 -17.18
N GLN A 210 16.69 -0.46 -18.42
CA GLN A 210 16.06 0.43 -19.40
C GLN A 210 14.72 -0.15 -19.90
N PHE A 211 14.66 -1.46 -20.11
CA PHE A 211 13.41 -2.13 -20.49
C PHE A 211 12.33 -1.97 -19.41
N LEU A 212 12.67 -2.13 -18.13
CA LEU A 212 11.74 -1.87 -17.02
C LEU A 212 11.23 -0.44 -17.04
N PHE A 213 12.09 0.52 -17.36
CA PHE A 213 11.67 1.91 -17.46
C PHE A 213 10.76 2.17 -18.67
N GLU A 214 11.00 1.54 -19.81
CA GLU A 214 10.06 1.64 -20.96
C GLU A 214 8.66 1.12 -20.59
N GLN A 215 8.59 0.01 -19.89
CA GLN A 215 7.32 -0.51 -19.40
C GLN A 215 6.66 0.46 -18.40
N THR A 216 7.45 1.08 -17.54
CA THR A 216 6.96 2.08 -16.58
C THR A 216 6.40 3.31 -17.29
N LYS A 217 7.06 3.77 -18.35
CA LYS A 217 6.54 4.90 -19.17
C LYS A 217 5.19 4.58 -19.82
N GLU A 218 4.99 3.33 -20.25
CA GLU A 218 3.71 2.94 -20.86
C GLU A 218 2.59 2.88 -19.82
N ASP A 219 2.88 2.36 -18.62
CA ASP A 219 1.87 2.25 -17.55
C ASP A 219 1.44 3.61 -16.99
N PHE A 220 2.35 4.61 -16.97
CA PHE A 220 2.08 5.99 -16.54
C PHE A 220 1.91 6.98 -17.70
N LYS A 221 1.48 6.48 -18.86
CA LYS A 221 1.35 7.30 -20.07
C LYS A 221 0.21 8.31 -19.97
N ASP A 222 -0.91 7.89 -19.38
CA ASP A 222 -2.08 8.74 -19.21
C ASP A 222 -1.80 9.90 -18.22
N ASP A 223 -0.86 9.70 -17.31
CA ASP A 223 -0.39 10.72 -16.37
C ASP A 223 0.63 11.70 -17.00
N ASP A 224 1.09 11.43 -18.23
CA ASP A 224 2.11 12.24 -18.92
C ASP A 224 3.34 12.51 -18.02
N LEU A 225 3.78 11.47 -17.30
CA LEU A 225 4.81 11.58 -16.28
C LEU A 225 6.23 11.61 -16.85
N PHE A 226 6.46 10.87 -17.94
CA PHE A 226 7.76 10.73 -18.57
C PHE A 226 7.69 11.02 -20.08
N GLU A 227 8.72 11.66 -20.59
CA GLU A 227 8.84 11.85 -22.04
C GLU A 227 9.16 10.53 -22.77
N ALA A 228 8.63 10.36 -23.98
CA ALA A 228 8.81 9.13 -24.76
C ALA A 228 10.27 8.77 -25.02
N ASN A 229 11.14 9.78 -25.20
CA ASN A 229 12.59 9.61 -25.44
C ASN A 229 13.42 9.59 -24.15
N GLU A 230 12.80 9.67 -23.01
CA GLU A 230 13.51 9.67 -21.72
C GLU A 230 14.10 8.29 -21.40
N ILE A 231 15.34 8.30 -20.90
CA ILE A 231 16.10 7.10 -20.52
C ILE A 231 16.62 7.23 -19.08
N ILE A 232 17.02 6.12 -18.50
CA ILE A 232 17.81 6.10 -17.26
C ILE A 232 19.25 6.45 -17.62
N ARG A 233 19.83 7.45 -16.94
CA ARG A 233 21.16 8.01 -17.24
C ARG A 233 22.26 7.46 -16.33
N ILE A 234 21.90 6.76 -15.28
CA ILE A 234 22.87 6.11 -14.38
C ILE A 234 23.32 4.76 -14.95
N ARG A 235 24.47 4.31 -14.51
CA ARG A 235 24.99 3.00 -14.87
C ARG A 235 24.24 1.89 -14.14
N GLU A 236 24.24 0.70 -14.73
CA GLU A 236 23.53 -0.45 -14.19
C GLU A 236 23.96 -0.81 -12.76
N ASN A 237 25.26 -0.73 -12.45
CA ASN A 237 25.75 -1.01 -11.10
C ASN A 237 25.24 -0.01 -10.05
N SER A 238 24.99 1.24 -10.43
CA SER A 238 24.37 2.23 -9.54
C SER A 238 22.88 1.96 -9.38
N PHE A 239 22.22 1.50 -10.45
CA PHE A 239 20.83 1.08 -10.40
C PHE A 239 20.66 -0.13 -9.46
N GLU A 240 21.47 -1.17 -9.61
CA GLU A 240 21.47 -2.35 -8.74
C GLU A 240 21.70 -1.99 -7.27
N ALA A 241 22.69 -1.14 -6.97
CA ALA A 241 22.95 -0.68 -5.61
C ALA A 241 21.76 0.10 -5.00
N ILE A 242 21.01 0.83 -5.81
CA ILE A 242 19.80 1.53 -5.33
C ILE A 242 18.65 0.54 -5.11
N VAL A 243 18.52 -0.47 -5.97
CA VAL A 243 17.52 -1.55 -5.77
C VAL A 243 17.77 -2.27 -4.46
N GLU A 244 19.04 -2.63 -4.15
CA GLU A 244 19.45 -3.25 -2.89
C GLU A 244 19.06 -2.37 -1.68
N GLU A 245 19.30 -1.06 -1.75
CA GLU A 245 18.92 -0.15 -0.66
C GLU A 245 17.41 -0.02 -0.48
N LEU A 246 16.64 -0.08 -1.56
CA LEU A 246 15.18 0.06 -1.54
C LEU A 246 14.44 -1.25 -1.27
N GLU A 247 15.11 -2.43 -1.36
CA GLU A 247 14.46 -3.74 -1.29
C GLU A 247 13.75 -4.03 0.03
N ILE A 248 14.22 -3.44 1.13
CA ILE A 248 13.60 -3.62 2.44
C ILE A 248 12.17 -3.06 2.50
N TYR A 249 11.75 -2.31 1.49
CA TYR A 249 10.49 -1.60 1.46
C TYR A 249 9.60 -2.05 0.30
N ASN A 250 8.33 -2.32 0.59
CA ASN A 250 7.31 -2.50 -0.43
C ASN A 250 6.54 -1.19 -0.60
N LEU A 251 6.75 -0.50 -1.72
CA LEU A 251 6.11 0.80 -1.98
C LEU A 251 4.65 0.66 -2.39
N SER A 252 4.24 -0.47 -2.98
CA SER A 252 2.85 -0.68 -3.39
C SER A 252 1.92 -0.87 -2.19
N THR A 253 2.43 -1.44 -1.08
CA THR A 253 1.66 -1.68 0.14
C THR A 253 1.88 -0.63 1.23
N THR A 254 2.84 0.27 1.04
CA THR A 254 3.08 1.39 1.95
C THR A 254 1.99 2.44 1.78
N SER A 255 1.46 2.96 2.88
CA SER A 255 0.44 4.00 2.83
C SER A 255 0.93 5.25 2.08
N ASP A 256 0.02 5.89 1.36
CA ASP A 256 0.31 7.09 0.58
C ASP A 256 0.86 8.22 1.46
N ASP A 257 0.35 8.37 2.69
CA ASP A 257 0.85 9.34 3.67
C ASP A 257 2.34 9.17 3.97
N VAL A 258 2.81 7.92 4.12
CA VAL A 258 4.22 7.66 4.41
C VAL A 258 5.08 7.92 3.17
N LYS A 259 4.66 7.45 2.00
CA LYS A 259 5.37 7.67 0.72
C LYS A 259 5.46 9.15 0.40
N GLY A 260 4.33 9.83 0.40
CA GLY A 260 4.21 11.23 0.04
C GLY A 260 5.05 12.12 0.94
N ILE A 261 4.91 12.01 2.26
CA ILE A 261 5.66 12.84 3.21
C ILE A 261 7.17 12.57 3.11
N ALA A 262 7.60 11.32 2.95
CA ALA A 262 9.01 11.00 2.79
C ALA A 262 9.58 11.58 1.49
N PHE A 263 8.81 11.52 0.41
CA PHE A 263 9.17 12.11 -0.88
C PHE A 263 9.26 13.64 -0.78
N GLU A 264 8.32 14.30 -0.10
CA GLU A 264 8.40 15.74 0.15
C GLU A 264 9.60 16.15 1.01
N GLN A 265 9.94 15.37 2.03
CA GLN A 265 11.14 15.64 2.84
C GLN A 265 12.41 15.53 1.99
N PHE A 266 12.48 14.54 1.13
CA PHE A 266 13.57 14.36 0.19
C PHE A 266 13.65 15.54 -0.79
N LEU A 267 12.52 15.92 -1.40
CA LEU A 267 12.38 17.12 -2.23
C LEU A 267 12.87 18.37 -1.50
N GLY A 268 12.31 18.62 -0.32
CA GLY A 268 12.61 19.84 0.45
C GLY A 268 14.10 19.99 0.77
N ARG A 269 14.79 18.90 1.08
CA ARG A 269 16.23 18.94 1.35
C ARG A 269 17.06 19.12 0.08
N THR A 270 16.72 18.40 -1.00
CA THR A 270 17.43 18.46 -2.26
C THR A 270 17.33 19.85 -2.89
N PHE A 271 16.13 20.39 -2.95
CA PHE A 271 15.89 21.67 -3.64
C PHE A 271 16.22 22.92 -2.80
N ARG A 272 15.99 22.89 -1.46
CA ARG A 272 16.37 24.03 -0.59
C ARG A 272 17.87 24.15 -0.41
N GLY A 273 18.54 23.01 -0.19
CA GLY A 273 19.96 23.01 0.16
C GLY A 273 20.87 23.32 -1.00
N GLU A 274 20.54 22.84 -2.18
CA GLU A 274 21.43 22.88 -3.36
C GLU A 274 20.96 23.81 -4.47
N LEU A 275 19.65 24.15 -4.54
CA LEU A 275 19.06 24.96 -5.61
C LEU A 275 18.50 26.30 -5.16
N GLY A 276 18.44 26.55 -3.86
CA GLY A 276 17.88 27.80 -3.31
C GLY A 276 16.39 28.00 -3.60
N GLN A 277 15.65 26.93 -3.91
CA GLN A 277 14.19 27.01 -4.04
C GLN A 277 13.54 26.91 -2.66
N PHE A 278 12.54 27.76 -2.45
CA PHE A 278 11.78 27.82 -1.20
C PHE A 278 10.35 27.35 -1.46
N PHE A 279 9.91 26.40 -0.66
CA PHE A 279 8.52 25.94 -0.65
C PHE A 279 7.75 26.64 0.46
N THR A 280 6.47 26.88 0.23
CA THR A 280 5.59 27.44 1.25
C THR A 280 5.55 26.52 2.48
N PRO A 281 5.73 27.04 3.69
CA PRO A 281 5.63 26.23 4.91
C PRO A 281 4.30 25.51 5.01
N ARG A 282 4.31 24.24 5.38
CA ARG A 282 3.09 23.40 5.46
C ARG A 282 1.99 24.02 6.29
N THR A 283 2.31 24.61 7.43
CA THR A 283 1.34 25.28 8.29
C THR A 283 0.59 26.41 7.60
N ILE A 284 1.22 27.11 6.65
CA ILE A 284 0.57 28.17 5.85
C ILE A 284 -0.34 27.51 4.79
N VAL A 285 0.14 26.47 4.13
CA VAL A 285 -0.65 25.70 3.16
C VAL A 285 -1.90 25.13 3.82
N ASP A 286 -1.75 24.46 4.97
CA ASP A 286 -2.84 23.89 5.76
C ASP A 286 -3.87 24.95 6.11
N PHE A 287 -3.42 26.07 6.68
CA PHE A 287 -4.30 27.19 7.04
C PHE A 287 -5.09 27.74 5.83
N MET A 288 -4.41 27.93 4.71
CA MET A 288 -5.06 28.51 3.52
C MET A 288 -6.10 27.54 2.93
N VAL A 289 -5.79 26.25 2.84
CA VAL A 289 -6.74 25.25 2.34
C VAL A 289 -7.93 25.08 3.29
N GLU A 290 -7.70 25.07 4.59
CA GLU A 290 -8.77 25.00 5.59
C GLU A 290 -9.70 26.23 5.53
N VAL A 291 -9.15 27.43 5.29
CA VAL A 291 -9.96 28.66 5.16
C VAL A 291 -10.76 28.65 3.85
N LEU A 292 -10.20 28.14 2.77
CA LEU A 292 -10.88 28.02 1.48
C LEU A 292 -11.97 26.95 1.50
N ASP A 293 -11.80 25.93 2.36
CA ASP A 293 -12.73 24.81 2.55
C ASP A 293 -13.22 24.18 1.24
N PRO A 294 -12.31 23.73 0.35
CA PRO A 294 -12.70 23.20 -0.95
C PRO A 294 -13.65 22.02 -0.81
N GLN A 295 -14.66 21.99 -1.70
CA GLN A 295 -15.68 20.97 -1.72
C GLN A 295 -15.47 20.01 -2.89
N GLU A 296 -16.03 18.80 -2.78
CA GLU A 296 -16.05 17.83 -3.86
C GLU A 296 -16.72 18.42 -5.11
N GLY A 297 -16.13 18.15 -6.29
CA GLY A 297 -16.59 18.67 -7.57
C GLY A 297 -16.16 20.12 -7.88
N GLU A 298 -15.52 20.83 -6.96
CA GLU A 298 -14.94 22.14 -7.24
C GLU A 298 -13.60 22.00 -7.98
N ILE A 299 -13.40 22.88 -8.96
CA ILE A 299 -12.15 22.93 -9.73
C ILE A 299 -11.13 23.81 -9.00
N ILE A 300 -10.00 23.21 -8.67
CA ILE A 300 -8.89 23.85 -7.97
C ILE A 300 -7.72 23.97 -8.93
N CYS A 301 -7.16 25.16 -9.10
CA CYS A 301 -6.01 25.39 -9.96
C CYS A 301 -4.93 26.20 -9.24
N ASP A 302 -3.70 25.66 -9.22
CA ASP A 302 -2.50 26.39 -8.78
C ASP A 302 -1.65 26.76 -10.00
N PRO A 303 -1.62 28.06 -10.41
CA PRO A 303 -0.89 28.49 -11.59
C PRO A 303 0.63 28.55 -11.40
N CYS A 304 1.14 28.35 -10.20
CA CYS A 304 2.55 28.40 -9.84
C CYS A 304 2.88 27.24 -8.87
N CYS A 305 2.47 26.01 -9.20
CA CYS A 305 2.35 24.90 -8.26
C CYS A 305 3.67 24.44 -7.62
N GLY A 306 4.82 24.78 -8.17
CA GLY A 306 6.10 24.31 -7.68
C GLY A 306 6.14 22.79 -7.57
N SER A 307 6.34 22.27 -6.37
CA SER A 307 6.29 20.82 -6.08
C SER A 307 4.88 20.29 -5.77
N GLY A 308 3.84 21.09 -5.94
CA GLY A 308 2.45 20.67 -5.74
C GLY A 308 1.94 20.78 -4.30
N GLY A 309 2.60 21.50 -3.41
CA GLY A 309 2.24 21.54 -1.99
C GLY A 309 0.79 21.94 -1.69
N PHE A 310 0.25 22.95 -2.38
CA PHE A 310 -1.15 23.35 -2.24
C PHE A 310 -2.11 22.32 -2.87
N LEU A 311 -1.74 21.77 -4.02
CA LEU A 311 -2.54 20.76 -4.73
C LEU A 311 -2.70 19.49 -3.90
N ILE A 312 -1.59 19.00 -3.33
CA ILE A 312 -1.58 17.84 -2.44
C ILE A 312 -2.51 18.08 -1.25
N LYS A 313 -2.35 19.21 -0.58
CA LYS A 313 -3.19 19.52 0.59
C LYS A 313 -4.66 19.65 0.23
N ALA A 314 -4.99 20.27 -0.90
CA ALA A 314 -6.36 20.36 -1.38
C ALA A 314 -6.94 18.98 -1.70
N PHE A 315 -6.17 18.12 -2.39
CA PHE A 315 -6.53 16.74 -2.67
C PHE A 315 -6.79 15.94 -1.38
N GLU A 316 -5.83 15.95 -0.44
CA GLU A 316 -5.96 15.26 0.86
C GLU A 316 -7.18 15.75 1.64
N TYR A 317 -7.44 17.05 1.60
CA TYR A 317 -8.55 17.68 2.32
C TYR A 317 -9.92 17.23 1.78
N VAL A 318 -10.11 17.25 0.45
CA VAL A 318 -11.36 16.81 -0.19
C VAL A 318 -11.49 15.29 -0.09
N ARG A 319 -10.40 14.53 -0.30
CA ARG A 319 -10.36 13.07 -0.12
C ARG A 319 -10.82 12.67 1.29
N ALA A 320 -10.33 13.35 2.32
CA ALA A 320 -10.74 13.07 3.70
C ALA A 320 -12.25 13.29 3.92
N LYS A 321 -12.86 14.28 3.25
CA LYS A 321 -14.31 14.47 3.28
C LYS A 321 -15.05 13.31 2.62
N ILE A 322 -14.59 12.87 1.43
CA ILE A 322 -15.16 11.72 0.72
C ILE A 322 -15.05 10.44 1.57
N GLU A 323 -13.89 10.18 2.16
CA GLU A 323 -13.66 9.03 3.04
C GLU A 323 -14.58 9.06 4.27
N ASN A 324 -14.76 10.24 4.88
CA ASN A 324 -15.67 10.42 5.99
C ASN A 324 -17.13 10.17 5.61
N ASP A 325 -17.58 10.65 4.46
CA ASP A 325 -18.94 10.40 3.95
C ASP A 325 -19.19 8.91 3.74
N ILE A 326 -18.22 8.20 3.15
CA ILE A 326 -18.29 6.76 2.95
C ILE A 326 -18.31 6.03 4.30
N HIS A 327 -17.49 6.46 5.26
CA HIS A 327 -17.50 5.91 6.61
C HIS A 327 -18.87 6.07 7.27
N LEU A 328 -19.45 7.26 7.23
CA LEU A 328 -20.79 7.52 7.78
C LEU A 328 -21.86 6.69 7.10
N ALA A 329 -21.79 6.52 5.78
CA ALA A 329 -22.69 5.67 5.02
C ALA A 329 -22.59 4.19 5.45
N LYS A 330 -21.37 3.67 5.65
CA LYS A 330 -21.13 2.31 6.16
C LYS A 330 -21.67 2.14 7.57
N GLU A 331 -21.43 3.09 8.47
CA GLU A 331 -21.99 3.06 9.84
C GLU A 331 -23.53 3.04 9.84
N LYS A 332 -24.14 3.80 8.94
CA LYS A 332 -25.60 3.77 8.76
C LYS A 332 -26.08 2.40 8.30
N ILE A 333 -25.43 1.81 7.29
CA ILE A 333 -25.74 0.45 6.81
C ILE A 333 -25.61 -0.56 7.95
N LYS A 334 -24.49 -0.53 8.70
CA LYS A 334 -24.31 -1.42 9.87
C LYS A 334 -25.46 -1.29 10.85
N LYS A 335 -25.86 -0.07 11.19
CA LYS A 335 -26.95 0.20 12.14
C LYS A 335 -28.29 -0.29 11.64
N ASP A 336 -28.58 -0.16 10.34
CA ASP A 336 -29.85 -0.56 9.75
C ASP A 336 -29.98 -2.07 9.64
N TYR A 337 -28.92 -2.79 9.29
CA TYR A 337 -28.92 -4.24 9.06
C TYR A 337 -28.54 -5.07 10.30
N TYR A 338 -27.59 -4.62 11.10
CA TYR A 338 -27.14 -5.31 12.33
C TYR A 338 -27.84 -4.76 13.58
N ASN A 339 -29.15 -4.63 13.51
CA ASN A 339 -29.99 -4.19 14.62
C ASN A 339 -30.25 -5.34 15.61
N THR A 340 -30.98 -5.07 16.70
CA THR A 340 -31.31 -6.04 17.76
C THR A 340 -32.07 -7.29 17.28
N ASP A 341 -32.64 -7.24 16.09
CA ASP A 341 -33.39 -8.38 15.52
C ASP A 341 -32.48 -9.30 14.70
N TYR A 342 -31.30 -8.82 14.25
CA TYR A 342 -30.33 -9.62 13.50
C TYR A 342 -29.89 -10.87 14.28
N GLU A 343 -29.66 -10.76 15.61
CA GLU A 343 -29.27 -11.89 16.45
C GLU A 343 -30.37 -12.95 16.61
N LYS A 344 -31.63 -12.58 16.38
CA LYS A 344 -32.79 -13.47 16.46
C LYS A 344 -33.07 -14.22 15.16
N LEU A 345 -32.38 -13.88 14.08
CA LEU A 345 -32.59 -14.49 12.78
C LEU A 345 -31.94 -15.88 12.69
N THR A 346 -32.44 -16.68 11.76
CA THR A 346 -31.80 -17.96 11.39
C THR A 346 -30.52 -17.72 10.63
N ASP A 347 -29.56 -18.66 10.70
CA ASP A 347 -28.23 -18.54 10.07
C ASP A 347 -28.35 -18.19 8.56
N LYS A 348 -29.26 -18.83 7.82
CA LYS A 348 -29.50 -18.54 6.41
C LYS A 348 -29.96 -17.11 6.15
N LYS A 349 -30.73 -16.51 7.06
CA LYS A 349 -31.17 -15.11 6.92
C LYS A 349 -30.05 -14.13 7.29
N ARG A 350 -29.20 -14.47 8.25
CA ARG A 350 -28.02 -13.69 8.59
C ARG A 350 -27.04 -13.68 7.42
N GLU A 351 -26.76 -14.84 6.83
CA GLU A 351 -25.89 -14.97 5.66
C GLU A 351 -26.37 -14.08 4.48
N ALA A 352 -27.68 -14.07 4.20
CA ALA A 352 -28.25 -13.20 3.18
C ALA A 352 -28.11 -11.70 3.50
N ILE A 353 -28.21 -11.33 4.81
CA ILE A 353 -27.96 -9.94 5.23
C ILE A 353 -26.48 -9.60 5.10
N ASP A 354 -25.58 -10.48 5.52
CA ASP A 354 -24.14 -10.28 5.44
C ASP A 354 -23.69 -10.12 3.97
N GLU A 355 -24.21 -10.94 3.04
CA GLU A 355 -24.00 -10.76 1.60
C GLU A 355 -24.47 -9.38 1.12
N THR A 356 -25.68 -8.96 1.53
CA THR A 356 -26.22 -7.65 1.16
C THR A 356 -25.37 -6.51 1.68
N VAL A 357 -24.93 -6.57 2.94
CA VAL A 357 -24.07 -5.55 3.55
C VAL A 357 -22.70 -5.51 2.84
N ASN A 358 -22.13 -6.67 2.54
CA ASN A 358 -20.88 -6.76 1.81
C ASN A 358 -21.01 -6.13 0.40
N ASP A 359 -22.09 -6.42 -0.32
CA ASP A 359 -22.34 -5.81 -1.64
C ASP A 359 -22.47 -4.28 -1.56
N LEU A 360 -23.13 -3.76 -0.52
CA LEU A 360 -23.25 -2.31 -0.30
C LEU A 360 -21.89 -1.69 0.03
N PHE A 361 -21.08 -2.36 0.87
CA PHE A 361 -19.73 -1.90 1.19
C PHE A 361 -18.82 -1.91 -0.03
N HIS A 362 -18.97 -2.91 -0.91
CA HIS A 362 -18.24 -2.95 -2.15
C HIS A 362 -18.51 -1.74 -3.05
N LYS A 363 -19.78 -1.37 -3.16
CA LYS A 363 -20.17 -0.20 -3.95
C LYS A 363 -19.57 1.07 -3.37
N LEU A 364 -19.59 1.21 -2.03
CA LEU A 364 -19.00 2.36 -1.35
C LEU A 364 -17.46 2.39 -1.49
N ASN A 365 -16.80 1.24 -1.39
CA ASN A 365 -15.36 1.15 -1.60
C ASN A 365 -14.94 1.47 -3.03
N ALA A 366 -15.76 1.10 -4.02
CA ALA A 366 -15.53 1.43 -5.42
C ALA A 366 -15.48 2.94 -5.69
N GLU A 367 -16.06 3.77 -4.81
CA GLU A 367 -15.95 5.24 -4.87
C GLU A 367 -14.55 5.76 -4.46
N LEU A 368 -13.75 4.92 -3.80
CA LEU A 368 -12.37 5.23 -3.41
C LEU A 368 -11.32 4.59 -4.34
N ASP A 369 -11.74 3.85 -5.35
CA ASP A 369 -10.82 3.20 -6.28
C ASP A 369 -10.48 4.13 -7.44
N ILE A 370 -9.25 4.63 -7.50
CA ILE A 370 -8.76 5.53 -8.56
C ILE A 370 -8.80 4.87 -9.95
N ASN A 371 -8.73 3.54 -10.03
CA ASN A 371 -8.83 2.81 -11.29
C ASN A 371 -10.27 2.68 -11.81
N ASN A 372 -11.26 2.97 -10.97
CA ASN A 372 -12.64 3.00 -11.37
C ASN A 372 -12.98 4.33 -12.05
N PRO A 373 -13.28 4.36 -13.36
CA PRO A 373 -13.54 5.61 -14.10
C PRO A 373 -14.71 6.45 -13.57
N LYS A 374 -15.53 5.88 -12.70
CA LYS A 374 -16.73 6.54 -12.15
C LYS A 374 -16.60 6.82 -10.65
N SER A 375 -15.44 6.63 -10.06
CA SER A 375 -15.25 6.87 -8.63
C SER A 375 -15.09 8.35 -8.33
N ARG A 376 -15.51 8.73 -7.12
CA ARG A 376 -15.35 10.10 -6.59
C ARG A 376 -13.89 10.52 -6.50
N ILE A 377 -13.01 9.59 -6.15
CA ILE A 377 -11.56 9.86 -6.07
C ILE A 377 -10.97 10.10 -7.46
N ARG A 378 -11.40 9.34 -8.48
CA ARG A 378 -10.92 9.58 -9.84
C ARG A 378 -11.37 10.93 -10.38
N GLU A 379 -12.61 11.32 -10.16
CA GLU A 379 -13.12 12.64 -10.51
C GLU A 379 -12.32 13.74 -9.81
N LEU A 380 -12.05 13.59 -8.52
CA LEU A 380 -11.20 14.53 -7.77
C LEU A 380 -9.81 14.66 -8.40
N SER A 381 -9.15 13.55 -8.71
CA SER A 381 -7.78 13.52 -9.23
C SER A 381 -7.67 14.10 -10.66
N TYR A 382 -8.55 13.68 -11.55
CA TYR A 382 -8.40 13.96 -12.99
C TYR A 382 -9.20 15.16 -13.48
N ASP A 383 -10.29 15.50 -12.79
CA ASP A 383 -11.24 16.50 -13.27
C ASP A 383 -11.32 17.74 -12.36
N CYS A 384 -10.76 17.67 -11.14
CA CYS A 384 -10.87 18.77 -10.16
C CYS A 384 -9.55 19.43 -9.79
N ILE A 385 -8.41 18.74 -9.85
CA ILE A 385 -7.12 19.26 -9.38
C ILE A 385 -6.19 19.56 -10.56
N PHE A 386 -5.82 20.83 -10.71
CA PHE A 386 -4.96 21.30 -11.79
C PHE A 386 -3.81 22.16 -11.28
N GLY A 387 -2.62 21.96 -11.86
CA GLY A 387 -1.45 22.78 -11.55
C GLY A 387 -0.61 23.08 -12.77
N THR A 388 -0.02 24.26 -12.81
CA THR A 388 0.97 24.62 -13.81
C THR A 388 2.21 25.23 -13.16
N ASP A 389 3.37 25.10 -13.80
CA ASP A 389 4.61 25.78 -13.40
C ASP A 389 5.39 26.18 -14.65
N ALA A 390 6.06 27.32 -14.61
CA ALA A 390 6.90 27.79 -15.68
C ALA A 390 8.14 26.87 -15.88
N ASN A 391 8.55 26.15 -14.84
CA ASN A 391 9.63 25.19 -14.89
C ASN A 391 9.06 23.79 -15.13
N PRO A 392 9.27 23.17 -16.32
CA PRO A 392 8.73 21.84 -16.62
C PRO A 392 9.16 20.76 -15.63
N ARG A 393 10.35 20.88 -15.03
CA ARG A 393 10.80 19.96 -13.97
C ARG A 393 9.92 20.07 -12.72
N MET A 394 9.54 21.28 -12.33
CA MET A 394 8.65 21.47 -11.17
C MET A 394 7.26 20.92 -11.43
N SER A 395 6.70 21.15 -12.60
CA SER A 395 5.42 20.56 -13.00
C SER A 395 5.45 19.03 -12.95
N ARG A 396 6.51 18.40 -13.48
CA ARG A 396 6.72 16.94 -13.37
C ARG A 396 6.87 16.50 -11.90
N THR A 397 7.65 17.25 -11.13
CA THR A 397 7.85 16.96 -9.70
C THR A 397 6.54 17.02 -8.93
N ALA A 398 5.67 18.00 -9.24
CA ALA A 398 4.34 18.10 -8.66
C ALA A 398 3.49 16.85 -9.00
N LYS A 399 3.46 16.40 -10.26
CA LYS A 399 2.76 15.17 -10.66
C LYS A 399 3.27 13.96 -9.87
N MET A 400 4.59 13.76 -9.83
CA MET A 400 5.19 12.66 -9.07
C MET A 400 4.81 12.71 -7.59
N ASN A 401 4.81 13.90 -7.01
CA ASN A 401 4.46 14.12 -5.62
C ASN A 401 2.98 13.83 -5.37
N MET A 402 2.08 14.25 -6.24
CA MET A 402 0.65 13.92 -6.19
C MET A 402 0.44 12.40 -6.22
N ILE A 403 1.06 11.67 -7.16
CA ILE A 403 0.97 10.21 -7.24
C ILE A 403 1.48 9.53 -5.96
N MET A 404 2.57 10.03 -5.37
CA MET A 404 3.07 9.51 -4.09
C MET A 404 2.08 9.73 -2.92
N HIS A 405 1.21 10.72 -3.03
CA HIS A 405 0.13 11.02 -2.07
C HIS A 405 -1.21 10.32 -2.44
N GLY A 406 -1.20 9.42 -3.41
CA GLY A 406 -2.36 8.60 -3.77
C GLY A 406 -3.28 9.22 -4.82
N ASP A 407 -2.78 10.17 -5.60
CA ASP A 407 -3.44 10.79 -6.74
C ASP A 407 -3.01 10.09 -8.06
N GLY A 408 -3.15 8.77 -8.17
CA GLY A 408 -2.74 8.05 -9.39
C GLY A 408 -2.50 6.56 -9.23
#